data_ce4d1f15c1ac446479de32e34fffd0bc
#
_entry.id   ce4d1f15c1ac446479de32e34fffd0bc
#
_cell.length_a   1.000
_cell.length_b   1.000
_cell.length_c   1.000
_cell.angle_alpha   90.00
_cell.angle_beta   90.00
_cell.angle_gamma   90.00
#
_symmetry.space_group_name_H-M   'P 1'
#
loop_
_entity.id
_entity.type
_entity.pdbx_description
1 polymer ?
#
loop_
_entity_poly.entity_id
_entity_poly.type
_entity_poly.pdbx_seq_one_letter_code
_entity_poly.pdbx_strand_id
1 'polypeptide(L)'
;SCSSESKNDVIESSLEQNNVAENVIEVNSINPGTTGVFTFKPTGALSDKSINVYYHTPQGDLTNFPILFSFHGGSRNADDYRNDWIEMANDNGFMVFAPEFNSLDFPSGDMYNLANIFEDGDNPSIDTLNSPDRWTFSIIDQLFDFIKSETSSNETSYNAWGHSAGAQFLHRFVLYMPE
;
A
#
# COMPACT_ATOMS: atom_id res chain seq x y z
N SER A 1 -61.49 -27.27 -32.52
CA SER A 1 -60.08 -27.46 -32.24
C SER A 1 -59.26 -26.23 -32.68
N CYS A 2 -58.96 -25.38 -31.76
CA CYS A 2 -57.97 -24.32 -31.91
C CYS A 2 -57.25 -24.20 -30.59
N SER A 3 -56.01 -24.58 -30.57
CA SER A 3 -55.05 -24.38 -29.53
C SER A 3 -54.52 -22.97 -29.58
N SER A 4 -54.58 -22.21 -28.51
CA SER A 4 -53.97 -20.93 -28.32
C SER A 4 -52.66 -21.07 -27.53
N GLU A 5 -51.54 -20.84 -28.18
CA GLU A 5 -50.27 -20.73 -27.53
C GLU A 5 -50.13 -19.37 -26.85
N SER A 6 -49.87 -19.40 -25.52
CA SER A 6 -49.51 -18.24 -24.74
C SER A 6 -47.97 -18.08 -24.83
N LYS A 7 -47.51 -16.96 -25.41
CA LYS A 7 -46.13 -16.53 -25.36
C LYS A 7 -45.89 -15.83 -24.04
N ASN A 8 -45.05 -16.39 -23.19
CA ASN A 8 -44.45 -15.73 -22.06
C ASN A 8 -43.25 -14.90 -22.56
N ASP A 9 -43.42 -13.61 -22.58
CA ASP A 9 -42.26 -12.66 -22.75
C ASP A 9 -41.51 -12.62 -21.44
N VAL A 10 -40.36 -13.28 -21.43
CA VAL A 10 -39.36 -13.12 -20.36
C VAL A 10 -38.58 -11.84 -20.62
N ILE A 11 -38.83 -10.84 -19.81
CA ILE A 11 -38.02 -9.61 -19.81
C ILE A 11 -36.68 -9.97 -19.13
N GLU A 12 -35.65 -10.17 -19.94
CA GLU A 12 -34.28 -10.18 -19.46
C GLU A 12 -33.89 -8.77 -19.05
N SER A 13 -33.90 -8.51 -17.74
CA SER A 13 -33.23 -7.34 -17.19
C SER A 13 -31.74 -7.58 -17.18
N SER A 14 -31.02 -6.98 -18.12
CA SER A 14 -29.57 -6.90 -18.12
C SER A 14 -29.11 -6.09 -16.90
N LEU A 15 -28.73 -6.81 -15.85
CA LEU A 15 -27.93 -6.24 -14.78
C LEU A 15 -26.51 -6.02 -15.35
N GLU A 16 -26.21 -4.79 -15.68
CA GLU A 16 -24.81 -4.36 -15.86
C GLU A 16 -24.10 -4.57 -14.52
N GLN A 17 -23.41 -5.70 -14.41
CA GLN A 17 -22.40 -5.89 -13.38
C GLN A 17 -21.24 -4.97 -13.70
N ASN A 18 -21.13 -3.86 -12.98
CA ASN A 18 -19.90 -3.10 -12.90
C ASN A 18 -18.83 -4.04 -12.32
N ASN A 19 -18.03 -4.64 -13.19
CA ASN A 19 -16.80 -5.29 -12.83
C ASN A 19 -15.81 -4.20 -12.38
N VAL A 20 -15.88 -3.84 -11.10
CA VAL A 20 -14.72 -3.28 -10.40
C VAL A 20 -13.73 -4.44 -10.35
N ALA A 21 -12.65 -4.35 -11.11
CA ALA A 21 -11.60 -5.34 -11.10
C ALA A 21 -11.04 -5.45 -9.68
N GLU A 22 -11.40 -6.51 -8.98
CA GLU A 22 -10.80 -6.87 -7.71
C GLU A 22 -9.34 -7.24 -7.96
N ASN A 23 -8.43 -6.31 -7.66
CA ASN A 23 -6.99 -6.59 -7.59
C ASN A 23 -6.65 -7.28 -6.26
N VAL A 24 -7.31 -8.39 -5.96
CA VAL A 24 -6.99 -9.19 -4.78
C VAL A 24 -6.08 -10.35 -5.19
N ILE A 25 -4.78 -10.19 -4.93
CA ILE A 25 -3.87 -11.32 -4.82
C ILE A 25 -3.97 -11.79 -3.37
N GLU A 26 -4.16 -13.11 -3.16
CA GLU A 26 -4.40 -13.78 -1.88
C GLU A 26 -3.72 -13.08 -0.69
N VAL A 27 -4.47 -12.28 0.02
CA VAL A 27 -4.08 -11.77 1.32
C VAL A 27 -4.52 -12.84 2.31
N ASN A 28 -3.58 -13.58 2.89
CA ASN A 28 -3.86 -14.24 4.14
C ASN A 28 -4.29 -13.13 5.10
N SER A 29 -5.52 -13.18 5.59
CA SER A 29 -6.11 -12.13 6.44
C SER A 29 -5.11 -11.65 7.48
N ILE A 30 -4.93 -10.33 7.60
CA ILE A 30 -4.09 -9.74 8.64
C ILE A 30 -4.81 -9.93 9.97
N ASN A 31 -4.39 -10.95 10.73
CA ASN A 31 -5.03 -11.33 11.99
C ASN A 31 -4.17 -10.89 13.19
N PRO A 32 -4.75 -10.73 14.39
CA PRO A 32 -3.99 -10.49 15.60
C PRO A 32 -2.92 -11.54 15.85
N GLY A 33 -1.74 -11.10 16.32
CA GLY A 33 -0.62 -11.98 16.65
C GLY A 33 0.04 -12.65 15.45
N THR A 34 -0.06 -12.07 14.26
CA THR A 34 0.53 -12.64 13.05
C THR A 34 1.72 -11.84 12.54
N THR A 35 2.66 -12.56 11.95
CA THR A 35 3.81 -12.02 11.23
C THR A 35 3.80 -12.62 9.84
N GLY A 36 3.89 -11.78 8.80
CA GLY A 36 3.77 -12.27 7.44
C GLY A 36 4.20 -11.25 6.39
N VAL A 37 3.82 -11.54 5.17
CA VAL A 37 4.00 -10.69 4.00
C VAL A 37 2.78 -10.81 3.10
N PHE A 38 2.38 -9.71 2.52
CA PHE A 38 1.41 -9.69 1.42
C PHE A 38 1.93 -8.83 0.27
N THR A 39 1.40 -9.05 -0.92
CA THR A 39 1.73 -8.23 -2.08
C THR A 39 0.63 -7.19 -2.29
N PHE A 40 1.01 -5.92 -2.30
CA PHE A 40 0.13 -4.80 -2.59
C PHE A 40 0.37 -4.28 -4.01
N LYS A 41 -0.71 -3.99 -4.72
CA LYS A 41 -0.67 -3.34 -6.03
C LYS A 41 -1.37 -1.99 -5.93
N PRO A 42 -0.63 -0.89 -6.14
CA PRO A 42 -1.25 0.43 -6.19
C PRO A 42 -2.16 0.57 -7.42
N THR A 43 -3.04 1.54 -7.38
CA THR A 43 -3.87 1.95 -8.51
C THR A 43 -3.30 3.19 -9.21
N GLY A 44 -3.88 3.58 -10.34
CA GLY A 44 -3.50 4.81 -11.06
C GLY A 44 -2.17 4.68 -11.81
N ALA A 45 -1.38 5.74 -11.79
CA ALA A 45 -0.15 5.86 -12.58
C ALA A 45 0.95 4.85 -12.21
N LEU A 46 0.88 4.23 -11.01
CA LEU A 46 1.82 3.23 -10.53
C LEU A 46 1.24 1.81 -10.48
N SER A 47 0.14 1.56 -11.21
CA SER A 47 -0.55 0.26 -11.21
C SER A 47 0.25 -0.90 -11.82
N ASP A 48 1.33 -0.59 -12.54
CA ASP A 48 2.31 -1.56 -13.04
C ASP A 48 3.29 -2.05 -11.97
N LYS A 49 3.32 -1.41 -10.79
CA LYS A 49 4.22 -1.73 -9.69
C LYS A 49 3.62 -2.81 -8.77
N SER A 50 4.50 -3.49 -8.04
CA SER A 50 4.14 -4.51 -7.07
C SER A 50 5.03 -4.36 -5.84
N ILE A 51 4.41 -4.35 -4.65
CA ILE A 51 5.10 -4.08 -3.39
C ILE A 51 4.81 -5.21 -2.42
N ASN A 52 5.85 -5.93 -2.00
CA ASN A 52 5.72 -6.81 -0.85
C ASN A 52 5.67 -5.95 0.42
N VAL A 53 4.71 -6.21 1.27
CA VAL A 53 4.57 -5.51 2.55
C VAL A 53 4.75 -6.54 3.66
N TYR A 54 5.89 -6.46 4.33
CA TYR A 54 6.18 -7.29 5.49
C TYR A 54 5.50 -6.68 6.71
N TYR A 55 4.77 -7.48 7.47
CA TYR A 55 3.99 -6.96 8.59
C TYR A 55 4.15 -7.80 9.87
N HIS A 56 3.84 -7.16 10.98
CA HIS A 56 3.62 -7.78 12.27
C HIS A 56 2.48 -7.08 12.99
N THR A 57 1.59 -7.89 13.56
CA THR A 57 0.50 -7.43 14.42
C THR A 57 0.62 -8.08 15.80
N PRO A 58 0.50 -7.33 16.90
CA PRO A 58 0.46 -7.91 18.22
C PRO A 58 -0.87 -8.65 18.46
N GLN A 59 -0.94 -9.41 19.53
CA GLN A 59 -2.20 -9.99 20.02
C GLN A 59 -3.15 -8.89 20.50
N GLY A 60 -4.44 -9.04 20.28
CA GLY A 60 -5.47 -8.13 20.76
C GLY A 60 -6.37 -7.60 19.67
N ASP A 61 -7.08 -6.52 19.97
CA ASP A 61 -8.02 -5.86 19.06
C ASP A 61 -7.25 -4.87 18.16
N LEU A 62 -7.12 -5.19 16.88
CA LEU A 62 -6.38 -4.37 15.91
C LEU A 62 -7.06 -3.05 15.57
N THR A 63 -8.35 -2.90 15.90
CA THR A 63 -9.16 -1.74 15.47
C THR A 63 -8.65 -0.40 16.00
N ASN A 64 -7.95 -0.40 17.13
CA ASN A 64 -7.44 0.79 17.79
C ASN A 64 -5.92 0.78 18.02
N PHE A 65 -5.22 -0.16 17.42
CA PHE A 65 -3.76 -0.15 17.49
C PHE A 65 -3.17 0.85 16.50
N PRO A 66 -2.25 1.70 16.94
CA PRO A 66 -1.51 2.59 16.04
C PRO A 66 -0.83 1.80 14.91
N ILE A 67 -0.74 2.42 13.75
CA ILE A 67 -0.06 1.88 12.58
C ILE A 67 1.30 2.57 12.44
N LEU A 68 2.36 1.76 12.29
CA LEU A 68 3.71 2.22 12.00
C LEU A 68 4.16 1.69 10.64
N PHE A 69 4.52 2.60 9.74
CA PHE A 69 5.29 2.26 8.55
C PHE A 69 6.80 2.32 8.83
N SER A 70 7.52 1.25 8.48
CA SER A 70 8.98 1.15 8.63
C SER A 70 9.65 1.07 7.26
N PHE A 71 10.42 2.11 6.91
CA PHE A 71 11.03 2.28 5.58
C PHE A 71 12.49 1.86 5.60
N HIS A 72 12.82 0.86 4.78
CA HIS A 72 14.15 0.27 4.66
C HIS A 72 15.19 1.21 4.05
N GLY A 73 16.47 0.88 4.23
CA GLY A 73 17.59 1.54 3.59
C GLY A 73 17.82 1.11 2.14
N GLY A 74 18.98 1.47 1.59
CA GLY A 74 19.35 1.15 0.21
C GLY A 74 19.46 -0.35 -0.10
N SER A 75 19.62 -1.19 0.91
CA SER A 75 19.68 -2.66 0.76
C SER A 75 18.33 -3.30 0.42
N ARG A 76 17.25 -2.56 0.51
CA ARG A 76 15.88 -3.01 0.18
C ARG A 76 15.37 -4.20 1.01
N ASN A 77 15.89 -4.41 2.21
CA ASN A 77 15.62 -5.51 3.13
C ASN A 77 14.48 -5.17 4.10
N ALA A 78 13.28 -5.00 3.58
CA ALA A 78 12.11 -4.57 4.36
C ALA A 78 11.71 -5.57 5.46
N ASP A 79 11.98 -6.86 5.27
CA ASP A 79 11.76 -7.93 6.26
C ASP A 79 12.55 -7.71 7.56
N ASP A 80 13.84 -7.32 7.46
CA ASP A 80 14.66 -6.96 8.62
C ASP A 80 14.06 -5.75 9.34
N TYR A 81 13.66 -4.74 8.59
CA TYR A 81 13.05 -3.52 9.13
C TYR A 81 11.71 -3.77 9.84
N ARG A 82 10.93 -4.78 9.42
CA ARG A 82 9.77 -5.25 10.16
C ARG A 82 10.21 -6.00 11.41
N ASN A 83 11.22 -6.88 11.30
CA ASN A 83 11.67 -7.75 12.41
C ASN A 83 12.18 -6.93 13.59
N ASP A 84 12.88 -5.83 13.35
CA ASP A 84 13.42 -4.94 14.39
C ASP A 84 12.35 -4.35 15.32
N TRP A 85 11.08 -4.32 14.88
CA TRP A 85 9.98 -3.75 15.64
C TRP A 85 9.12 -4.78 16.38
N ILE A 86 9.27 -6.08 16.13
CA ILE A 86 8.34 -7.11 16.63
C ILE A 86 8.20 -7.07 18.16
N GLU A 87 9.31 -7.04 18.89
CA GLU A 87 9.29 -7.01 20.35
C GLU A 87 8.59 -5.76 20.87
N MET A 88 8.99 -4.60 20.35
CA MET A 88 8.41 -3.30 20.76
C MET A 88 6.91 -3.21 20.39
N ALA A 89 6.51 -3.75 19.26
CA ALA A 89 5.11 -3.78 18.82
C ALA A 89 4.25 -4.64 19.77
N ASN A 90 4.77 -5.80 20.19
CA ASN A 90 4.09 -6.66 21.16
C ASN A 90 3.97 -6.00 22.54
N ASP A 91 5.03 -5.35 22.99
CA ASP A 91 5.08 -4.74 24.34
C ASP A 91 4.22 -3.48 24.45
N ASN A 92 4.06 -2.74 23.36
CA ASN A 92 3.41 -1.42 23.36
C ASN A 92 2.09 -1.38 22.59
N GLY A 93 1.69 -2.42 21.90
CA GLY A 93 0.42 -2.51 21.19
C GLY A 93 0.33 -1.60 19.99
N PHE A 94 1.12 -1.87 18.94
CA PHE A 94 1.00 -1.21 17.63
C PHE A 94 1.29 -2.19 16.48
N MET A 95 0.76 -1.91 15.30
CA MET A 95 0.99 -2.71 14.11
C MET A 95 2.15 -2.15 13.30
N VAL A 96 2.99 -3.02 12.71
CA VAL A 96 4.13 -2.62 11.88
C VAL A 96 3.93 -3.11 10.45
N PHE A 97 4.17 -2.22 9.50
CA PHE A 97 4.15 -2.52 8.07
C PHE A 97 5.43 -1.97 7.42
N ALA A 98 6.18 -2.83 6.77
CA ALA A 98 7.42 -2.46 6.07
C ALA A 98 7.24 -2.73 4.56
N PRO A 99 6.89 -1.71 3.76
CA PRO A 99 6.79 -1.86 2.31
C PRO A 99 8.17 -2.00 1.69
N GLU A 100 8.33 -2.99 0.80
CA GLU A 100 9.55 -3.23 0.04
C GLU A 100 9.48 -2.52 -1.31
N PHE A 101 10.20 -1.44 -1.44
CA PHE A 101 10.45 -0.79 -2.74
C PHE A 101 11.58 -1.53 -3.44
N ASN A 102 11.30 -2.69 -4.02
CA ASN A 102 12.28 -3.55 -4.65
C ASN A 102 12.95 -2.87 -5.86
N SER A 103 14.17 -3.28 -6.21
CA SER A 103 14.96 -2.62 -7.27
C SER A 103 14.45 -2.91 -8.68
N LEU A 104 13.57 -3.88 -8.88
CA LEU A 104 12.98 -4.17 -10.18
C LEU A 104 11.90 -3.16 -10.53
N ASP A 105 10.95 -2.92 -9.61
CA ASP A 105 9.83 -2.01 -9.79
C ASP A 105 10.20 -0.55 -9.46
N PHE A 106 11.16 -0.36 -8.54
CA PHE A 106 11.63 0.95 -8.07
C PHE A 106 13.15 1.07 -8.24
N PRO A 107 13.64 1.10 -9.49
CA PRO A 107 15.08 1.13 -9.76
C PRO A 107 15.73 2.42 -9.27
N SER A 108 16.99 2.33 -8.88
CA SER A 108 17.84 3.44 -8.42
C SER A 108 17.30 4.22 -7.21
N GLY A 109 17.94 5.32 -6.88
CA GLY A 109 17.44 6.31 -5.91
C GLY A 109 16.26 7.10 -6.44
N ASP A 110 16.17 7.31 -7.75
CA ASP A 110 15.13 8.12 -8.37
C ASP A 110 13.73 7.64 -8.03
N MET A 111 13.49 6.33 -8.12
CA MET A 111 12.18 5.74 -7.86
C MET A 111 11.91 5.47 -6.38
N TYR A 112 12.95 5.45 -5.52
CA TYR A 112 12.76 5.21 -4.09
C TYR A 112 13.01 6.45 -3.25
N ASN A 113 14.25 6.70 -2.81
CA ASN A 113 14.51 7.78 -1.84
C ASN A 113 14.32 9.19 -2.42
N LEU A 114 14.33 9.35 -3.75
CA LEU A 114 13.92 10.57 -4.47
C LEU A 114 12.44 10.53 -4.91
N ALA A 115 11.77 9.40 -4.67
CA ALA A 115 10.33 9.19 -4.82
C ALA A 115 9.75 9.53 -6.19
N ASN A 116 10.55 9.47 -7.26
CA ASN A 116 10.14 9.80 -8.63
C ASN A 116 9.53 11.22 -8.75
N ILE A 117 10.01 12.15 -7.93
CA ILE A 117 9.53 13.54 -7.97
C ILE A 117 9.89 14.20 -9.30
N PHE A 118 11.09 13.91 -9.81
CA PHE A 118 11.58 14.39 -11.11
C PHE A 118 11.90 13.21 -12.03
N GLU A 119 11.89 13.42 -13.33
CA GLU A 119 12.30 12.41 -14.32
C GLU A 119 13.75 11.97 -14.14
N ASP A 120 14.64 12.92 -13.76
CA ASP A 120 16.02 12.70 -13.35
C ASP A 120 16.23 13.39 -12.00
N GLY A 121 16.25 12.60 -10.93
CA GLY A 121 16.39 13.13 -9.58
C GLY A 121 17.79 13.67 -9.26
N ASP A 122 18.80 13.27 -10.01
CA ASP A 122 20.17 13.80 -9.89
C ASP A 122 20.32 15.17 -10.57
N ASN A 123 19.46 15.49 -11.53
CA ASN A 123 19.41 16.78 -12.23
C ASN A 123 18.00 17.37 -12.19
N PRO A 124 17.47 17.71 -11.00
CA PRO A 124 16.10 18.18 -10.84
C PRO A 124 15.88 19.53 -11.53
N SER A 125 14.80 19.63 -12.28
CA SER A 125 14.34 20.85 -12.94
C SER A 125 12.83 20.94 -12.89
N ILE A 126 12.30 22.15 -12.85
CA ILE A 126 10.85 22.36 -12.91
C ILE A 126 10.22 21.76 -14.17
N ASP A 127 10.96 21.71 -15.25
CA ASP A 127 10.51 21.17 -16.53
C ASP A 127 10.48 19.63 -16.55
N THR A 128 11.14 19.00 -15.57
CA THR A 128 11.19 17.53 -15.41
C THR A 128 10.43 17.04 -14.18
N LEU A 129 9.64 17.90 -13.55
CA LEU A 129 8.80 17.57 -12.42
C LEU A 129 7.67 16.62 -12.87
N ASN A 130 7.59 15.44 -12.27
CA ASN A 130 6.51 14.50 -12.48
C ASN A 130 5.23 14.98 -11.78
N SER A 131 4.09 14.58 -12.32
CA SER A 131 2.80 14.80 -11.64
C SER A 131 2.72 14.00 -10.32
N PRO A 132 2.04 14.52 -9.29
CA PRO A 132 2.01 13.89 -7.96
C PRO A 132 1.50 12.45 -7.94
N ASP A 133 0.62 12.06 -8.86
CA ASP A 133 0.12 10.68 -9.00
C ASP A 133 1.20 9.67 -9.45
N ARG A 134 2.33 10.17 -10.00
CA ARG A 134 3.51 9.38 -10.39
C ARG A 134 4.57 9.32 -9.29
N TRP A 135 4.43 10.12 -8.24
CA TRP A 135 5.37 10.06 -7.13
C TRP A 135 5.17 8.77 -6.32
N THR A 136 6.25 8.14 -5.93
CA THR A 136 6.22 6.92 -5.11
C THR A 136 5.44 7.14 -3.80
N PHE A 137 5.34 8.37 -3.34
CA PHE A 137 4.55 8.76 -2.16
C PHE A 137 3.07 8.40 -2.28
N SER A 138 2.49 8.46 -3.48
CA SER A 138 1.07 8.17 -3.70
C SER A 138 0.65 6.74 -3.34
N ILE A 139 1.64 5.85 -3.18
CA ILE A 139 1.43 4.47 -2.74
C ILE A 139 1.07 4.39 -1.26
N ILE A 140 1.62 5.29 -0.42
CA ILE A 140 1.55 5.15 1.04
C ILE A 140 0.12 5.31 1.55
N ASP A 141 -0.60 6.31 1.08
CA ASP A 141 -1.99 6.55 1.48
C ASP A 141 -2.91 5.42 0.99
N GLN A 142 -2.70 4.92 -0.24
CA GLN A 142 -3.43 3.77 -0.76
C GLN A 142 -3.17 2.50 0.08
N LEU A 143 -1.92 2.30 0.49
CA LEU A 143 -1.54 1.18 1.35
C LEU A 143 -2.14 1.33 2.76
N PHE A 144 -2.18 2.54 3.30
CA PHE A 144 -2.81 2.82 4.58
C PHE A 144 -4.30 2.50 4.55
N ASP A 145 -5.02 2.94 3.52
CA ASP A 145 -6.44 2.64 3.35
C ASP A 145 -6.70 1.13 3.20
N PHE A 146 -5.85 0.43 2.46
CA PHE A 146 -5.91 -1.02 2.34
C PHE A 146 -5.72 -1.71 3.70
N ILE A 147 -4.69 -1.35 4.47
CA ILE A 147 -4.44 -1.90 5.81
C ILE A 147 -5.62 -1.66 6.74
N LYS A 148 -6.20 -0.45 6.73
CA LYS A 148 -7.39 -0.13 7.52
C LYS A 148 -8.56 -1.04 7.17
N SER A 149 -8.78 -1.29 5.89
CA SER A 149 -9.84 -2.20 5.44
C SER A 149 -9.62 -3.62 5.95
N GLU A 150 -8.39 -4.14 5.83
CA GLU A 150 -8.05 -5.50 6.22
C GLU A 150 -8.04 -5.74 7.73
N THR A 151 -7.74 -4.71 8.52
CA THR A 151 -7.68 -4.78 9.98
C THR A 151 -8.90 -4.19 10.69
N SER A 152 -9.84 -3.63 9.93
CA SER A 152 -10.98 -2.83 10.45
C SER A 152 -10.50 -1.68 11.36
N SER A 153 -9.34 -1.09 11.06
CA SER A 153 -8.73 -0.06 11.90
C SER A 153 -9.52 1.26 11.87
N ASN A 154 -9.67 1.86 13.04
CA ASN A 154 -10.26 3.19 13.24
C ASN A 154 -9.24 4.33 13.12
N GLU A 155 -7.96 4.01 12.93
CA GLU A 155 -6.90 5.02 12.85
C GLU A 155 -7.15 5.99 11.68
N THR A 156 -6.93 7.27 11.95
CA THR A 156 -7.06 8.34 10.94
C THR A 156 -5.71 8.84 10.44
N SER A 157 -4.63 8.35 11.05
CA SER A 157 -3.25 8.69 10.71
C SER A 157 -2.33 7.52 11.00
N TYR A 158 -1.12 7.58 10.53
CA TYR A 158 -0.08 6.59 10.78
C TYR A 158 1.21 7.26 11.26
N ASN A 159 2.04 6.48 11.92
CA ASN A 159 3.40 6.85 12.24
C ASN A 159 4.33 6.32 11.16
N ALA A 160 5.46 6.98 10.95
CA ALA A 160 6.45 6.55 9.98
C ALA A 160 7.85 6.66 10.57
N TRP A 161 8.66 5.66 10.30
CA TRP A 161 10.07 5.61 10.65
C TRP A 161 10.88 5.14 9.45
N GLY A 162 12.10 5.61 9.32
CA GLY A 162 12.99 5.20 8.25
C GLY A 162 14.45 5.47 8.58
N HIS A 163 15.31 4.68 7.97
CA HIS A 163 16.76 4.80 8.11
C HIS A 163 17.41 4.94 6.72
N SER A 164 18.50 5.74 6.63
CA SER A 164 19.25 5.91 5.39
C SER A 164 18.37 6.36 4.22
N ALA A 165 18.24 5.56 3.16
CA ALA A 165 17.36 5.85 2.02
C ALA A 165 15.89 6.03 2.45
N GLY A 166 15.41 5.24 3.41
CA GLY A 166 14.07 5.38 3.97
C GLY A 166 13.87 6.70 4.73
N ALA A 167 14.88 7.16 5.46
CA ALA A 167 14.84 8.47 6.08
C ALA A 167 14.80 9.61 5.05
N GLN A 168 15.54 9.49 3.95
CA GLN A 168 15.49 10.45 2.85
C GLN A 168 14.14 10.47 2.15
N PHE A 169 13.52 9.29 1.96
CA PHE A 169 12.16 9.17 1.44
C PHE A 169 11.18 9.91 2.34
N LEU A 170 11.17 9.64 3.65
CA LEU A 170 10.26 10.27 4.60
C LEU A 170 10.47 11.78 4.72
N HIS A 171 11.71 12.25 4.70
CA HIS A 171 12.00 13.68 4.74
C HIS A 171 11.36 14.40 3.55
N ARG A 172 11.43 13.82 2.36
CA ARG A 172 10.77 14.36 1.17
C ARG A 172 9.25 14.20 1.24
N PHE A 173 8.78 13.06 1.75
CA PHE A 173 7.35 12.80 1.90
C PHE A 173 6.65 13.92 2.67
N VAL A 174 7.13 14.29 3.84
CA VAL A 174 6.52 15.38 4.63
C VAL A 174 6.66 16.77 4.02
N LEU A 175 7.60 16.96 3.09
CA LEU A 175 7.75 18.24 2.39
C LEU A 175 6.82 18.37 1.18
N TYR A 176 6.56 17.27 0.47
CA TYR A 176 5.82 17.27 -0.78
C TYR A 176 4.36 16.82 -0.63
N MET A 177 4.05 16.10 0.44
CA MET A 177 2.71 15.61 0.78
C MET A 177 2.30 16.15 2.17
N PRO A 178 2.10 17.47 2.31
CA PRO A 178 1.81 18.09 3.62
C PRO A 178 0.37 17.87 4.08
N GLU A 179 -0.23 16.76 3.82
CA GLU A 179 -1.61 16.28 4.09
C GLU A 179 -2.43 15.97 2.85
#